data_4bfeae5c5752a51a1338978ed0818777
#
_entry.id   4bfeae5c5752a51a1338978ed0818777
#
_cell.length_a   1.000
_cell.length_b   1.000
_cell.length_c   1.000
_cell.angle_alpha   90.00
_cell.angle_beta   90.00
_cell.angle_gamma   90.00
#
_symmetry.space_group_name_H-M   'P 1'
#
loop_
_entity.id
_entity.type
_entity.pdbx_description
1 polymer ?
#
loop_
_entity_poly.entity_id
_entity_poly.type
_entity_poly.pdbx_seq_one_letter_code
_entity_poly.pdbx_strand_id
1 'polypeptide(L)'
;MARTPTFTTAEGRATRDAILDAAVVAFAHRGYRGASIDSIAAEVGVSRQGVLHHFPSKVKLLVAVLERRDEQDREHAEKLTETEGISLVNAVRETASYRAERRGLAQLYTILSAESVDPGHPAHGYFVDRYRMLRTEFAAMIGGAQAEGRVPDTLSPETLSIALIALLDGLQLQDQIEHEALDAEQVLSDLLDFFVREK
;
A
#
# COMPACT_ATOMS: atom_id res chain seq x y z
N MET A 1 41.74 -6.48 -8.55
CA MET A 1 40.41 -6.33 -9.19
C MET A 1 39.40 -7.18 -8.39
N ALA A 2 38.65 -6.56 -7.51
CA ALA A 2 37.60 -7.25 -6.73
C ALA A 2 36.38 -7.38 -7.63
N ARG A 3 35.95 -8.63 -7.91
CA ARG A 3 34.71 -8.93 -8.63
C ARG A 3 33.54 -8.47 -7.77
N THR A 4 32.75 -7.53 -8.26
CA THR A 4 31.45 -7.17 -7.68
C THR A 4 30.55 -8.41 -7.76
N PRO A 5 30.05 -8.96 -6.65
CA PRO A 5 29.16 -10.10 -6.71
C PRO A 5 27.81 -9.64 -7.25
N THR A 6 27.46 -10.11 -8.43
CA THR A 6 26.10 -9.98 -8.98
C THR A 6 25.24 -11.01 -8.26
N PHE A 7 24.52 -10.62 -7.22
CA PHE A 7 23.58 -11.50 -6.52
C PHE A 7 22.32 -11.72 -7.40
N THR A 8 22.43 -12.65 -8.34
CA THR A 8 21.27 -13.31 -9.00
C THR A 8 20.94 -14.63 -8.33
N THR A 9 21.51 -14.91 -7.17
CA THR A 9 21.33 -16.15 -6.42
C THR A 9 20.07 -16.08 -5.54
N ALA A 10 19.50 -17.22 -5.20
CA ALA A 10 18.38 -17.34 -4.26
C ALA A 10 18.69 -16.67 -2.90
N GLU A 11 19.93 -16.80 -2.41
CA GLU A 11 20.41 -16.16 -1.19
C GLU A 11 20.38 -14.62 -1.27
N GLY A 12 20.76 -14.04 -2.40
CA GLY A 12 20.70 -12.59 -2.60
C GLY A 12 19.27 -12.05 -2.59
N ARG A 13 18.31 -12.80 -3.15
CA ARG A 13 16.89 -12.43 -3.08
C ARG A 13 16.36 -12.53 -1.65
N ALA A 14 16.63 -13.64 -0.95
CA ALA A 14 16.22 -13.80 0.45
C ALA A 14 16.78 -12.69 1.35
N THR A 15 18.03 -12.30 1.17
CA THR A 15 18.65 -11.19 1.91
C THR A 15 17.96 -9.85 1.58
N ARG A 16 17.67 -9.60 0.30
CA ARG A 16 16.95 -8.38 -0.12
C ARG A 16 15.56 -8.30 0.51
N ASP A 17 14.84 -9.42 0.55
CA ASP A 17 13.49 -9.48 1.13
C ASP A 17 13.55 -9.29 2.66
N ALA A 18 14.50 -9.92 3.35
CA ALA A 18 14.72 -9.71 4.78
C ALA A 18 15.05 -8.23 5.12
N ILE A 19 15.83 -7.55 4.27
CA ILE A 19 16.10 -6.12 4.44
C ILE A 19 14.82 -5.29 4.28
N LEU A 20 13.97 -5.62 3.31
CA LEU A 20 12.70 -4.93 3.12
C LEU A 20 11.75 -5.15 4.31
N ASP A 21 11.67 -6.37 4.87
CA ASP A 21 10.85 -6.67 6.04
C ASP A 21 11.31 -5.90 7.28
N ALA A 22 12.62 -5.90 7.55
CA ALA A 22 13.19 -5.11 8.65
C ALA A 22 12.98 -3.60 8.44
N ALA A 23 13.05 -3.12 7.20
CA ALA A 23 12.79 -1.72 6.88
C ALA A 23 11.33 -1.33 7.11
N VAL A 24 10.35 -2.18 6.79
CA VAL A 24 8.93 -1.98 7.12
C VAL A 24 8.78 -1.69 8.62
N VAL A 25 9.33 -2.56 9.46
CA VAL A 25 9.25 -2.42 10.93
C VAL A 25 9.93 -1.14 11.41
N ALA A 26 11.15 -0.88 10.91
CA ALA A 26 11.92 0.30 11.32
C ALA A 26 11.22 1.62 10.94
N PHE A 27 10.67 1.71 9.72
CA PHE A 27 9.97 2.90 9.25
C PHE A 27 8.60 3.06 9.91
N ALA A 28 7.87 1.97 10.17
CA ALA A 28 6.58 2.02 10.86
C ALA A 28 6.70 2.53 12.31
N HIS A 29 7.75 2.12 13.03
CA HIS A 29 7.93 2.51 14.43
C HIS A 29 8.64 3.83 14.65
N ARG A 30 9.50 4.26 13.73
CA ARG A 30 10.41 5.40 13.93
C ARG A 30 10.25 6.50 12.88
N GLY A 31 9.32 6.34 11.95
CA GLY A 31 9.20 7.20 10.77
C GLY A 31 10.43 7.15 9.85
N TYR A 32 10.37 7.87 8.75
CA TYR A 32 11.52 7.94 7.83
C TYR A 32 12.76 8.52 8.53
N ARG A 33 12.61 9.62 9.29
CA ARG A 33 13.76 10.33 9.89
C ARG A 33 14.44 9.48 10.97
N GLY A 34 13.68 8.81 11.83
CA GLY A 34 14.20 8.05 12.98
C GLY A 34 14.80 6.68 12.63
N ALA A 35 14.45 6.07 11.52
CA ALA A 35 15.05 4.82 11.08
C ALA A 35 16.44 5.04 10.50
N SER A 36 17.35 4.06 10.65
CA SER A 36 18.70 4.11 10.10
C SER A 36 19.08 2.83 9.35
N ILE A 37 19.95 2.96 8.34
CA ILE A 37 20.51 1.79 7.62
C ILE A 37 21.25 0.87 8.59
N ASP A 38 21.93 1.43 9.59
CA ASP A 38 22.69 0.63 10.57
C ASP A 38 21.78 -0.21 11.45
N SER A 39 20.63 0.34 11.90
CA SER A 39 19.65 -0.42 12.71
C SER A 39 19.00 -1.53 11.89
N ILE A 40 18.70 -1.27 10.61
CA ILE A 40 18.13 -2.27 9.71
C ILE A 40 19.14 -3.38 9.41
N ALA A 41 20.42 -3.02 9.18
CA ALA A 41 21.50 -3.96 8.96
C ALA A 41 21.70 -4.90 10.16
N ALA A 42 21.68 -4.34 11.38
CA ALA A 42 21.79 -5.10 12.62
C ALA A 42 20.64 -6.09 12.80
N GLU A 43 19.39 -5.70 12.47
CA GLU A 43 18.21 -6.54 12.58
C GLU A 43 18.29 -7.77 11.64
N VAL A 44 18.81 -7.58 10.43
CA VAL A 44 18.95 -8.64 9.43
C VAL A 44 20.21 -9.48 9.64
N GLY A 45 21.15 -9.00 10.46
CA GLY A 45 22.45 -9.67 10.65
C GLY A 45 23.43 -9.48 9.49
N VAL A 46 23.28 -8.39 8.72
CA VAL A 46 24.20 -8.04 7.62
C VAL A 46 24.98 -6.77 7.95
N SER A 47 26.04 -6.50 7.20
CA SER A 47 26.76 -5.23 7.35
C SER A 47 25.97 -4.07 6.73
N ARG A 48 26.23 -2.82 7.20
CA ARG A 48 25.74 -1.60 6.53
C ARG A 48 26.00 -1.63 5.02
N GLN A 49 27.21 -2.05 4.62
CA GLN A 49 27.57 -2.15 3.21
C GLN A 49 26.75 -3.21 2.48
N GLY A 50 26.35 -4.30 3.16
CA GLY A 50 25.44 -5.31 2.63
C GLY A 50 24.07 -4.73 2.29
N VAL A 51 23.51 -3.91 3.19
CA VAL A 51 22.24 -3.21 2.91
C VAL A 51 22.41 -2.24 1.74
N LEU A 52 23.47 -1.42 1.74
CA LEU A 52 23.72 -0.43 0.68
C LEU A 52 24.05 -1.05 -0.67
N HIS A 53 24.48 -2.30 -0.71
CA HIS A 53 24.65 -3.06 -1.94
C HIS A 53 23.28 -3.36 -2.60
N HIS A 54 22.27 -3.70 -1.82
CA HIS A 54 20.92 -3.94 -2.30
C HIS A 54 20.13 -2.64 -2.54
N PHE A 55 20.30 -1.67 -1.67
CA PHE A 55 19.59 -0.38 -1.68
C PHE A 55 20.61 0.76 -1.48
N PRO A 56 21.05 1.42 -2.54
CA PRO A 56 22.14 2.39 -2.51
C PRO A 56 21.96 3.58 -1.56
N SER A 57 20.74 3.78 -1.06
CA SER A 57 20.45 4.82 -0.06
C SER A 57 19.20 4.46 0.74
N LYS A 58 19.02 5.12 1.91
CA LYS A 58 17.78 4.99 2.72
C LYS A 58 16.55 5.42 1.94
N VAL A 59 16.65 6.42 1.05
CA VAL A 59 15.57 6.83 0.13
C VAL A 59 15.19 5.69 -0.81
N LYS A 60 16.17 5.03 -1.44
CA LYS A 60 15.92 3.91 -2.34
C LYS A 60 15.32 2.70 -1.61
N LEU A 61 15.73 2.47 -0.36
CA LEU A 61 15.12 1.44 0.48
C LEU A 61 13.66 1.77 0.81
N LEU A 62 13.37 3.03 1.18
CA LEU A 62 12.00 3.48 1.46
C LEU A 62 11.09 3.29 0.24
N VAL A 63 11.51 3.79 -0.93
CA VAL A 63 10.73 3.65 -2.17
C VAL A 63 10.51 2.18 -2.51
N ALA A 64 11.53 1.33 -2.38
CA ALA A 64 11.40 -0.10 -2.65
C ALA A 64 10.43 -0.83 -1.68
N VAL A 65 10.32 -0.39 -0.42
CA VAL A 65 9.32 -0.90 0.53
C VAL A 65 7.91 -0.54 0.05
N LEU A 66 7.69 0.70 -0.37
CA LEU A 66 6.39 1.17 -0.86
C LEU A 66 6.00 0.48 -2.18
N GLU A 67 6.94 0.36 -3.12
CA GLU A 67 6.73 -0.34 -4.39
C GLU A 67 6.39 -1.82 -4.19
N ARG A 68 7.07 -2.50 -3.25
CA ARG A 68 6.76 -3.91 -2.92
C ARG A 68 5.35 -4.06 -2.36
N ARG A 69 4.89 -3.12 -1.53
CA ARG A 69 3.51 -3.12 -1.05
C ARG A 69 2.52 -2.99 -2.21
N ASP A 70 2.75 -2.04 -3.09
CA ASP A 70 1.86 -1.81 -4.24
C ASP A 70 1.80 -3.02 -5.18
N GLU A 71 2.93 -3.68 -5.40
CA GLU A 71 2.99 -4.90 -6.19
C GLU A 71 2.19 -6.03 -5.56
N GLN A 72 2.32 -6.22 -4.24
CA GLN A 72 1.57 -7.24 -3.51
C GLN A 72 0.06 -6.95 -3.50
N ASP A 73 -0.34 -5.68 -3.35
CA ASP A 73 -1.74 -5.26 -3.44
C ASP A 73 -2.29 -5.54 -4.85
N ARG A 74 -1.50 -5.27 -5.90
CA ARG A 74 -1.88 -5.52 -7.29
C ARG A 74 -2.01 -7.01 -7.58
N GLU A 75 -1.01 -7.81 -7.21
CA GLU A 75 -1.07 -9.27 -7.37
C GLU A 75 -2.28 -9.87 -6.67
N HIS A 76 -2.64 -9.35 -5.49
CA HIS A 76 -3.83 -9.78 -4.77
C HIS A 76 -5.10 -9.41 -5.53
N ALA A 77 -5.22 -8.17 -6.01
CA ALA A 77 -6.37 -7.71 -6.78
C ALA A 77 -6.51 -8.47 -8.12
N GLU A 78 -5.41 -8.77 -8.81
CA GLU A 78 -5.41 -9.58 -10.05
C GLU A 78 -5.94 -10.99 -9.80
N LYS A 79 -5.48 -11.67 -8.73
CA LYS A 79 -6.00 -12.99 -8.34
C LYS A 79 -7.50 -12.97 -8.05
N LEU A 80 -7.99 -11.90 -7.45
CA LEU A 80 -9.44 -11.74 -7.22
C LEU A 80 -10.21 -11.59 -8.53
N THR A 81 -9.69 -10.84 -9.50
CA THR A 81 -10.35 -10.64 -10.80
C THR A 81 -10.31 -11.89 -11.69
N GLU A 82 -9.36 -12.80 -11.49
CA GLU A 82 -9.33 -14.11 -12.14
C GLU A 82 -10.42 -15.05 -11.62
N THR A 83 -11.02 -14.75 -10.47
CA THR A 83 -12.11 -15.52 -9.89
C THR A 83 -13.42 -15.17 -10.61
N GLU A 84 -13.98 -16.09 -11.38
CA GLU A 84 -15.26 -15.89 -12.08
C GLU A 84 -16.36 -15.45 -11.11
N GLY A 85 -17.01 -14.32 -11.42
CA GLY A 85 -18.19 -13.83 -10.71
C GLY A 85 -17.89 -13.01 -9.45
N ILE A 86 -16.64 -12.61 -9.17
CA ILE A 86 -16.41 -11.69 -8.06
C ILE A 86 -17.03 -10.32 -8.38
N SER A 87 -17.87 -9.82 -7.49
CA SER A 87 -18.45 -8.49 -7.65
C SER A 87 -17.42 -7.42 -7.31
N LEU A 88 -17.61 -6.20 -7.85
CA LEU A 88 -16.82 -5.04 -7.53
C LEU A 88 -16.72 -4.81 -6.01
N VAL A 89 -17.86 -4.96 -5.32
CA VAL A 89 -17.97 -4.80 -3.87
C VAL A 89 -17.08 -5.80 -3.16
N ASN A 90 -17.16 -7.07 -3.54
CA ASN A 90 -16.36 -8.12 -2.94
C ASN A 90 -14.86 -7.93 -3.23
N ALA A 91 -14.47 -7.49 -4.42
CA ALA A 91 -13.07 -7.19 -4.72
C ALA A 91 -12.51 -6.06 -3.85
N VAL A 92 -13.28 -5.00 -3.61
CA VAL A 92 -12.88 -3.90 -2.70
C VAL A 92 -12.79 -4.38 -1.26
N ARG A 93 -13.76 -5.19 -0.78
CA ARG A 93 -13.76 -5.77 0.58
C ARG A 93 -12.52 -6.64 0.79
N GLU A 94 -12.29 -7.62 -0.07
CA GLU A 94 -11.17 -8.55 0.02
C GLU A 94 -9.81 -7.81 0.01
N THR A 95 -9.69 -6.77 -0.82
CA THR A 95 -8.48 -5.94 -0.83
C THR A 95 -8.32 -5.15 0.47
N ALA A 96 -9.39 -4.65 1.07
CA ALA A 96 -9.35 -3.94 2.34
C ALA A 96 -8.96 -4.88 3.49
N SER A 97 -9.59 -6.07 3.58
CA SER A 97 -9.22 -7.14 4.54
C SER A 97 -7.76 -7.54 4.40
N TYR A 98 -7.29 -7.82 3.20
CA TYR A 98 -5.89 -8.16 2.93
C TYR A 98 -4.90 -7.10 3.45
N ARG A 99 -5.27 -5.81 3.35
CA ARG A 99 -4.47 -4.71 3.90
C ARG A 99 -4.54 -4.63 5.40
N ALA A 100 -5.72 -4.87 6.00
CA ALA A 100 -5.93 -4.85 7.45
C ALA A 100 -5.11 -5.93 8.17
N GLU A 101 -5.00 -7.13 7.59
CA GLU A 101 -4.17 -8.21 8.13
C GLU A 101 -2.68 -7.85 8.20
N ARG A 102 -2.22 -6.89 7.38
CA ARG A 102 -0.82 -6.48 7.25
C ARG A 102 -0.53 -5.18 8.02
N ARG A 103 -0.90 -5.12 9.29
CA ARG A 103 -0.87 -3.93 10.16
C ARG A 103 0.42 -3.12 10.10
N GLY A 104 1.58 -3.77 10.12
CA GLY A 104 2.87 -3.07 10.06
C GLY A 104 3.04 -2.27 8.75
N LEU A 105 2.57 -2.80 7.63
CA LEU A 105 2.57 -2.08 6.34
C LEU A 105 1.49 -0.98 6.31
N ALA A 106 0.31 -1.22 6.88
CA ALA A 106 -0.74 -0.21 6.97
C ALA A 106 -0.28 0.98 7.83
N GLN A 107 0.32 0.71 9.00
CA GLN A 107 0.89 1.73 9.87
C GLN A 107 1.99 2.53 9.17
N LEU A 108 2.93 1.86 8.51
CA LEU A 108 3.97 2.49 7.74
C LEU A 108 3.40 3.45 6.69
N TYR A 109 2.42 2.96 5.92
CA TYR A 109 1.78 3.76 4.87
C TYR A 109 1.10 5.01 5.43
N THR A 110 0.33 4.88 6.52
CA THR A 110 -0.34 6.00 7.18
C THR A 110 0.66 7.06 7.64
N ILE A 111 1.75 6.65 8.30
CA ILE A 111 2.79 7.56 8.78
C ILE A 111 3.48 8.26 7.59
N LEU A 112 3.91 7.49 6.59
CA LEU A 112 4.64 8.04 5.46
C LEU A 112 3.77 8.93 4.56
N SER A 113 2.48 8.63 4.39
CA SER A 113 1.57 9.50 3.64
C SER A 113 1.45 10.86 4.32
N ALA A 114 1.33 10.90 5.65
CA ALA A 114 1.29 12.14 6.43
C ALA A 114 2.62 12.90 6.39
N GLU A 115 3.76 12.23 6.56
CA GLU A 115 5.09 12.85 6.43
C GLU A 115 5.32 13.42 5.02
N SER A 116 4.77 12.77 4.00
CA SER A 116 4.94 13.13 2.57
C SER A 116 4.07 14.32 2.11
N VAL A 117 3.27 14.91 2.99
CA VAL A 117 2.62 16.21 2.75
C VAL A 117 3.68 17.29 2.55
N ASP A 118 4.84 17.18 3.21
CA ASP A 118 6.01 18.02 2.94
C ASP A 118 6.60 17.67 1.56
N PRO A 119 6.65 18.63 0.58
CA PRO A 119 7.25 18.38 -0.73
C PRO A 119 8.73 18.01 -0.68
N GLY A 120 9.44 18.33 0.39
CA GLY A 120 10.84 17.94 0.63
C GLY A 120 11.00 16.50 1.12
N HIS A 121 9.91 15.80 1.45
CA HIS A 121 9.99 14.42 1.90
C HIS A 121 10.34 13.46 0.74
N PRO A 122 11.26 12.50 0.93
CA PRO A 122 11.70 11.59 -0.15
C PRO A 122 10.60 10.77 -0.82
N ALA A 123 9.50 10.51 -0.12
CA ALA A 123 8.36 9.76 -0.65
C ALA A 123 7.25 10.67 -1.24
N HIS A 124 7.40 12.00 -1.23
CA HIS A 124 6.37 12.91 -1.76
C HIS A 124 5.97 12.56 -3.20
N GLY A 125 6.96 12.43 -4.09
CA GLY A 125 6.70 12.10 -5.51
C GLY A 125 5.98 10.76 -5.67
N TYR A 126 6.37 9.75 -4.89
CA TYR A 126 5.69 8.45 -4.88
C TYR A 126 4.20 8.60 -4.53
N PHE A 127 3.85 9.33 -3.46
CA PHE A 127 2.44 9.50 -3.06
C PHE A 127 1.64 10.32 -4.07
N VAL A 128 2.24 11.36 -4.68
CA VAL A 128 1.61 12.13 -5.76
C VAL A 128 1.22 11.21 -6.92
N ASP A 129 2.14 10.39 -7.40
CA ASP A 129 1.91 9.49 -8.53
C ASP A 129 0.93 8.38 -8.16
N ARG A 130 1.04 7.81 -6.94
CA ARG A 130 0.11 6.80 -6.43
C ARG A 130 -1.32 7.31 -6.37
N TYR A 131 -1.58 8.45 -5.76
CA TYR A 131 -2.95 8.99 -5.69
C TYR A 131 -3.50 9.35 -7.07
N ARG A 132 -2.65 9.78 -8.01
CA ARG A 132 -3.06 10.01 -9.39
C ARG A 132 -3.48 8.69 -10.06
N MET A 133 -2.69 7.64 -9.91
CA MET A 133 -2.97 6.31 -10.43
C MET A 133 -4.28 5.76 -9.86
N LEU A 134 -4.42 5.74 -8.53
CA LEU A 134 -5.64 5.24 -7.86
C LEU A 134 -6.90 5.98 -8.31
N ARG A 135 -6.86 7.32 -8.43
CA ARG A 135 -8.01 8.08 -8.94
C ARG A 135 -8.38 7.67 -10.36
N THR A 136 -7.41 7.44 -11.21
CA THR A 136 -7.65 7.02 -12.60
C THR A 136 -8.27 5.62 -12.66
N GLU A 137 -7.72 4.67 -11.93
CA GLU A 137 -8.18 3.28 -11.90
C GLU A 137 -9.59 3.17 -11.31
N PHE A 138 -9.83 3.79 -10.16
CA PHE A 138 -11.14 3.77 -9.53
C PHE A 138 -12.20 4.52 -10.34
N ALA A 139 -11.85 5.64 -10.98
CA ALA A 139 -12.79 6.33 -11.86
C ALA A 139 -13.19 5.46 -13.07
N ALA A 140 -12.25 4.77 -13.69
CA ALA A 140 -12.54 3.85 -14.78
C ALA A 140 -13.47 2.70 -14.33
N MET A 141 -13.19 2.09 -13.19
CA MET A 141 -13.96 1.02 -12.59
C MET A 141 -15.40 1.48 -12.25
N ILE A 142 -15.53 2.65 -11.60
CA ILE A 142 -16.82 3.23 -11.23
C ILE A 142 -17.63 3.62 -12.48
N GLY A 143 -16.98 4.21 -13.49
CA GLY A 143 -17.63 4.55 -14.76
C GLY A 143 -18.20 3.33 -15.49
N GLY A 144 -17.48 2.20 -15.47
CA GLY A 144 -17.99 0.92 -15.97
C GLY A 144 -19.23 0.45 -15.18
N ALA A 145 -19.19 0.52 -13.86
CA ALA A 145 -20.31 0.14 -13.00
C ALA A 145 -21.54 1.07 -13.18
N GLN A 146 -21.33 2.37 -13.44
CA GLN A 146 -22.39 3.31 -13.78
C GLN A 146 -23.03 2.98 -15.14
N ALA A 147 -22.22 2.68 -16.15
CA ALA A 147 -22.73 2.29 -17.47
C ALA A 147 -23.58 1.02 -17.42
N GLU A 148 -23.31 0.13 -16.47
CA GLU A 148 -24.11 -1.08 -16.22
C GLU A 148 -25.31 -0.86 -15.28
N GLY A 149 -25.49 0.36 -14.76
CA GLY A 149 -26.57 0.72 -13.82
C GLY A 149 -26.40 0.15 -12.41
N ARG A 150 -25.20 -0.33 -12.06
CA ARG A 150 -24.86 -0.85 -10.72
C ARG A 150 -24.51 0.27 -9.72
N VAL A 151 -23.98 1.38 -10.20
CA VAL A 151 -23.70 2.58 -9.40
C VAL A 151 -24.54 3.74 -9.95
N PRO A 152 -25.18 4.56 -9.09
CA PRO A 152 -25.89 5.77 -9.55
C PRO A 152 -24.96 6.75 -10.28
N ASP A 153 -25.45 7.37 -11.34
CA ASP A 153 -24.71 8.36 -12.16
C ASP A 153 -24.91 9.82 -11.71
N THR A 154 -25.41 10.02 -10.49
CA THR A 154 -25.63 11.35 -9.90
C THR A 154 -24.36 12.12 -9.60
N LEU A 155 -23.23 11.43 -9.41
CA LEU A 155 -21.89 11.98 -9.23
C LEU A 155 -20.96 11.41 -10.29
N SER A 156 -19.97 12.21 -10.73
CA SER A 156 -18.99 11.74 -11.70
C SER A 156 -18.11 10.62 -11.13
N PRO A 157 -17.59 9.71 -11.98
CA PRO A 157 -16.64 8.68 -11.57
C PRO A 157 -15.42 9.25 -10.85
N GLU A 158 -14.93 10.42 -11.27
CA GLU A 158 -13.79 11.11 -10.66
C GLU A 158 -14.11 11.56 -9.23
N THR A 159 -15.30 12.12 -9.00
CA THR A 159 -15.74 12.53 -7.66
C THR A 159 -15.86 11.32 -6.75
N LEU A 160 -16.50 10.26 -7.22
CA LEU A 160 -16.66 9.02 -6.44
C LEU A 160 -15.33 8.33 -6.18
N SER A 161 -14.37 8.37 -7.11
CA SER A 161 -13.04 7.80 -6.90
C SER A 161 -12.29 8.52 -5.78
N ILE A 162 -12.36 9.85 -5.73
CA ILE A 162 -11.75 10.65 -4.65
C ILE A 162 -12.42 10.32 -3.31
N ALA A 163 -13.76 10.25 -3.27
CA ALA A 163 -14.50 9.92 -2.06
C ALA A 163 -14.17 8.52 -1.54
N LEU A 164 -14.08 7.52 -2.42
CA LEU A 164 -13.71 6.15 -2.05
C LEU A 164 -12.27 6.09 -1.47
N ILE A 165 -11.31 6.76 -2.11
CA ILE A 165 -9.94 6.81 -1.60
C ILE A 165 -9.91 7.47 -0.22
N ALA A 166 -10.60 8.60 -0.04
CA ALA A 166 -10.66 9.30 1.24
C ALA A 166 -11.31 8.43 2.33
N LEU A 167 -12.35 7.65 1.99
CA LEU A 167 -12.97 6.69 2.90
C LEU A 167 -11.99 5.59 3.31
N LEU A 168 -11.30 4.97 2.37
CA LEU A 168 -10.34 3.90 2.64
C LEU A 168 -9.17 4.39 3.50
N ASP A 169 -8.59 5.55 3.17
CA ASP A 169 -7.51 6.16 3.96
C ASP A 169 -8.00 6.56 5.36
N GLY A 170 -9.21 7.13 5.47
CA GLY A 170 -9.80 7.52 6.74
C GLY A 170 -10.12 6.32 7.64
N LEU A 171 -10.69 5.26 7.11
CA LEU A 171 -10.94 4.02 7.86
C LEU A 171 -9.64 3.36 8.31
N GLN A 172 -8.63 3.29 7.42
CA GLN A 172 -7.31 2.77 7.77
C GLN A 172 -6.68 3.56 8.92
N LEU A 173 -6.75 4.90 8.90
CA LEU A 173 -6.22 5.74 9.96
C LEU A 173 -6.93 5.50 11.29
N GLN A 174 -8.27 5.46 11.29
CA GLN A 174 -9.08 5.25 12.49
C GLN A 174 -8.82 3.87 13.10
N ASP A 175 -8.76 2.80 12.28
CA ASP A 175 -8.42 1.45 12.72
C ASP A 175 -7.02 1.37 13.37
N GLN A 176 -6.04 2.13 12.87
CA GLN A 176 -4.71 2.21 13.49
C GLN A 176 -4.72 2.89 14.86
N ILE A 177 -5.65 3.82 15.09
CA ILE A 177 -5.77 4.57 16.36
C ILE A 177 -6.60 3.79 17.39
N GLU A 178 -7.72 3.20 16.99
CA GLU A 178 -8.69 2.61 17.91
C GLU A 178 -9.26 1.29 17.37
N HIS A 179 -8.38 0.33 17.21
CA HIS A 179 -8.66 -0.96 16.58
C HIS A 179 -9.79 -1.78 17.20
N GLU A 180 -9.93 -1.75 18.55
CA GLU A 180 -10.95 -2.56 19.25
C GLU A 180 -12.37 -1.97 19.17
N ALA A 181 -12.48 -0.69 18.83
CA ALA A 181 -13.76 0.02 18.79
C ALA A 181 -14.34 0.19 17.39
N LEU A 182 -13.52 0.03 16.33
CA LEU A 182 -13.93 0.24 14.96
C LEU A 182 -13.86 -1.06 14.15
N ASP A 183 -14.99 -1.53 13.66
CA ASP A 183 -15.05 -2.53 12.59
C ASP A 183 -15.02 -1.83 11.22
N ALA A 184 -13.80 -1.49 10.79
CA ALA A 184 -13.59 -0.77 9.53
C ALA A 184 -14.06 -1.58 8.30
N GLU A 185 -13.98 -2.92 8.36
CA GLU A 185 -14.44 -3.81 7.29
C GLU A 185 -15.97 -3.78 7.20
N GLN A 186 -16.67 -3.84 8.33
CA GLN A 186 -18.13 -3.76 8.34
C GLN A 186 -18.62 -2.40 7.85
N VAL A 187 -18.00 -1.30 8.30
CA VAL A 187 -18.36 0.06 7.82
C VAL A 187 -18.17 0.19 6.32
N LEU A 188 -17.04 -0.29 5.79
CA LEU A 188 -16.78 -0.30 4.34
C LEU A 188 -17.83 -1.14 3.61
N SER A 189 -18.13 -2.33 4.11
CA SER A 189 -19.13 -3.24 3.58
C SER A 189 -20.50 -2.56 3.47
N ASP A 190 -21.00 -1.99 4.56
CA ASP A 190 -22.31 -1.35 4.63
C ASP A 190 -22.42 -0.17 3.65
N LEU A 191 -21.35 0.62 3.51
CA LEU A 191 -21.30 1.74 2.57
C LEU A 191 -21.28 1.27 1.11
N LEU A 192 -20.51 0.22 0.81
CA LEU A 192 -20.49 -0.34 -0.54
C LEU A 192 -21.83 -0.92 -0.92
N ASP A 193 -22.51 -1.67 -0.03
CA ASP A 193 -23.86 -2.21 -0.26
C ASP A 193 -24.91 -1.11 -0.44
N PHE A 194 -24.74 0.03 0.23
CA PHE A 194 -25.63 1.18 0.06
C PHE A 194 -25.48 1.84 -1.31
N PHE A 195 -24.24 1.96 -1.81
CA PHE A 195 -23.97 2.67 -3.07
C PHE A 195 -23.99 1.78 -4.30
N VAL A 196 -23.73 0.49 -4.17
CA VAL A 196 -23.64 -0.44 -5.30
C VAL A 196 -24.84 -1.37 -5.31
N ARG A 197 -25.62 -1.35 -6.39
CA ARG A 197 -26.71 -2.30 -6.60
C ARG A 197 -26.15 -3.56 -7.22
N GLU A 198 -26.10 -4.64 -6.45
CA GLU A 198 -25.84 -5.97 -7.01
C GLU A 198 -27.11 -6.46 -7.74
N LYS A 199 -26.91 -6.99 -8.95
CA LYS A 199 -28.01 -7.60 -9.73
C LYS A 199 -28.24 -9.03 -9.28
#